data_d7179d0d8155e764e97a77b2cbe29f3f
#
_entry.id   d7179d0d8155e764e97a77b2cbe29f3f
#
_cell.length_a   1.000
_cell.length_b   1.000
_cell.length_c   1.000
_cell.angle_alpha   90.00
_cell.angle_beta   90.00
_cell.angle_gamma   90.00
#
_symmetry.space_group_name_H-M   'P 1'
#
loop_
_entity.id
_entity.type
_entity.pdbx_description
1 polymer ?
#
loop_
_entity_poly.entity_id
_entity_poly.type
_entity_poly.pdbx_seq_one_letter_code
_entity_poly.pdbx_strand_id
1 'polypeptide(L)' 'MPKDPVVNDHYGDVLWKLNRKIQARYYWESALNSEDAENKIKENISKKLLKGLDES' A
#
# COMPACT_ATOMS: atom_id res chain seq x y z
N MET A 1 -11.19 -3.74 8.33
CA MET A 1 -10.21 -3.56 7.25
C MET A 1 -10.47 -4.59 6.16
N PRO A 2 -10.48 -4.19 4.90
CA PRO A 2 -10.71 -5.16 3.83
C PRO A 2 -9.59 -6.19 3.78
N LYS A 3 -9.92 -7.38 3.29
CA LYS A 3 -8.91 -8.43 3.13
C LYS A 3 -8.26 -8.41 1.76
N ASP A 4 -8.85 -7.70 0.82
CA ASP A 4 -8.36 -7.67 -0.55
C ASP A 4 -7.11 -6.81 -0.62
N PRO A 5 -5.96 -7.37 -1.01
CA PRO A 5 -4.73 -6.57 -1.06
C PRO A 5 -4.80 -5.43 -2.07
N VAL A 6 -5.54 -5.60 -3.15
CA VAL A 6 -5.67 -4.52 -4.13
C VAL A 6 -6.40 -3.34 -3.52
N VAL A 7 -7.46 -3.60 -2.76
CA VAL A 7 -8.21 -2.54 -2.10
C VAL A 7 -7.33 -1.84 -1.06
N ASN A 8 -6.59 -2.59 -0.27
CA ASN A 8 -5.72 -2.00 0.73
C ASN A 8 -4.62 -1.17 0.09
N ASP A 9 -4.09 -1.62 -1.04
CA ASP A 9 -3.08 -0.86 -1.77
C ASP A 9 -3.66 0.48 -2.24
N HIS A 10 -4.86 0.46 -2.80
CA HIS A 10 -5.52 1.69 -3.24
C HIS A 10 -5.83 2.62 -2.07
N TYR A 11 -6.27 2.07 -0.96
CA TYR A 11 -6.52 2.86 0.24
C TYR A 11 -5.25 3.58 0.69
N GLY A 12 -4.13 2.85 0.67
CA GLY A 12 -2.87 3.44 1.03
C GLY A 12 -2.52 4.61 0.12
N ASP A 13 -2.75 4.45 -1.20
CA ASP A 13 -2.47 5.52 -2.15
C ASP A 13 -3.29 6.77 -1.82
N VAL A 14 -4.59 6.59 -1.54
CA VAL A 14 -5.46 7.72 -1.23
C VAL A 14 -5.00 8.41 0.04
N LEU A 15 -4.71 7.63 1.07
CA LEU A 15 -4.28 8.20 2.35
C LEU A 15 -2.97 8.95 2.21
N TRP A 16 -2.06 8.44 1.39
CA TRP A 16 -0.80 9.11 1.15
C TRP A 16 -1.03 10.49 0.54
N LYS A 17 -1.92 10.56 -0.45
CA LYS A 17 -2.22 11.82 -1.11
C LYS A 17 -2.94 12.79 -0.19
N LEU A 18 -3.64 12.27 0.81
CA LEU A 18 -4.27 13.11 1.83
C LEU A 18 -3.28 13.52 2.93
N ASN A 19 -2.01 13.22 2.74
CA ASN A 19 -0.95 13.52 3.70
C ASN A 19 -1.12 12.76 5.02
N ARG A 20 -1.71 11.58 4.94
CA ARG A 20 -1.85 10.69 6.10
C ARG A 20 -0.91 9.51 5.92
N LYS A 21 0.38 9.80 6.00
CA LYS A 21 1.40 8.87 5.54
C LYS A 21 1.54 7.65 6.45
N ILE A 22 1.36 7.80 7.74
CA ILE A 22 1.45 6.65 8.64
C ILE A 22 0.32 5.68 8.37
N GLN A 23 -0.90 6.18 8.20
CA GLN A 23 -2.03 5.33 7.87
C GLN A 23 -1.86 4.67 6.50
N ALA A 24 -1.32 5.42 5.53
CA ALA A 24 -1.07 4.87 4.20
C ALA A 24 -0.14 3.67 4.29
N ARG A 25 0.94 3.80 5.03
CA ARG A 25 1.91 2.72 5.17
C ARG A 25 1.28 1.52 5.86
N TYR A 26 0.39 1.76 6.81
CA TYR A 26 -0.29 0.67 7.49
C TYR A 26 -1.10 -0.17 6.49
N TYR A 27 -1.84 0.50 5.61
CA TYR A 27 -2.64 -0.23 4.61
C TYR A 27 -1.76 -0.92 3.58
N TRP A 28 -0.67 -0.28 3.18
CA TRP A 28 0.27 -0.93 2.26
C TRP A 28 0.90 -2.16 2.89
N GLU A 29 1.26 -2.09 4.16
CA GLU A 29 1.84 -3.24 4.83
C GLU A 29 0.83 -4.38 4.96
N SER A 30 -0.42 -4.05 5.23
CA SER A 30 -1.46 -5.06 5.27
C SER A 30 -1.59 -5.76 3.93
N ALA A 31 -1.54 -4.99 2.85
CA ALA A 31 -1.62 -5.57 1.52
C ALA A 31 -0.42 -6.46 1.23
N LEU A 32 0.76 -5.99 1.61
CA LEU A 32 1.99 -6.75 1.37
C LEU A 32 1.97 -8.10 2.09
N ASN A 33 1.42 -8.12 3.30
CA ASN A 33 1.39 -9.32 4.13
C ASN A 33 0.20 -10.22 3.85
N SER A 34 -0.64 -9.86 2.90
CA SER A 34 -1.80 -10.67 2.56
C SER A 34 -1.38 -11.93 1.82
N GLU A 35 -1.98 -13.06 2.18
CA GLU A 35 -1.72 -14.30 1.47
C GLU A 35 -2.26 -14.26 0.05
N ASP A 36 -3.20 -13.38 -0.20
CA ASP A 36 -3.82 -13.27 -1.52
C ASP A 36 -3.07 -12.33 -2.45
N ALA A 37 -2.03 -11.66 -1.98
CA ALA A 37 -1.29 -10.72 -2.78
C ALA A 37 -0.37 -11.44 -3.75
N GLU A 38 -0.48 -11.10 -5.04
CA GLU A 38 0.41 -11.65 -6.04
C GLU A 38 1.78 -10.99 -5.95
N ASN A 39 2.78 -11.68 -6.49
CA ASN A 39 4.16 -11.19 -6.37
C ASN A 39 4.34 -9.82 -6.99
N LYS A 40 3.67 -9.55 -8.10
CA LYS A 40 3.79 -8.25 -8.75
C LYS A 40 3.23 -7.15 -7.86
N ILE A 41 2.13 -7.41 -7.19
CA ILE A 41 1.55 -6.45 -6.26
C ILE A 41 2.51 -6.22 -5.10
N LYS A 42 3.11 -7.30 -4.58
CA LYS A 42 4.06 -7.16 -3.48
C LYS A 42 5.27 -6.33 -3.87
N GLU A 43 5.76 -6.50 -5.09
CA GLU A 43 6.89 -5.69 -5.55
C GLU A 43 6.53 -4.22 -5.56
N ASN A 44 5.37 -3.89 -6.11
CA ASN A 44 4.95 -2.50 -6.19
C ASN A 44 4.78 -1.89 -4.81
N ILE A 45 4.17 -2.63 -3.90
CA ILE A 45 3.94 -2.14 -2.55
C ILE A 45 5.26 -1.95 -1.81
N SER A 46 6.20 -2.87 -2.01
CA SER A 46 7.51 -2.74 -1.37
C SER A 46 8.19 -1.45 -1.80
N LYS A 47 8.08 -1.08 -3.07
CA LYS A 47 8.64 0.18 -3.56
C LYS A 47 7.94 1.36 -2.91
N LYS A 48 6.62 1.30 -2.75
CA LYS A 48 5.88 2.37 -2.10
C LYS A 48 6.30 2.54 -0.65
N LEU A 49 6.54 1.43 0.04
CA LEU A 49 6.96 1.50 1.43
C LEU A 49 8.34 2.12 1.58
N LEU A 50 9.19 1.95 0.58
CA LEU A 50 10.52 2.56 0.60
C LEU A 50 10.49 4.03 0.27
N LYS A 51 9.74 4.41 -0.75
CA LYS A 51 9.81 5.77 -1.29
C LYS A 51 8.52 6.55 -1.17
N GLY A 52 7.43 5.89 -0.78
CA GLY A 52 6.12 6.49 -0.88
C GLY A 52 5.69 6.53 -2.33
N LEU A 53 4.63 7.26 -2.59
CA LEU A 53 4.25 7.50 -3.97
C LEU A 53 5.22 8.51 -4.55
N ASP A 54 5.74 8.18 -5.71
CA ASP A 54 6.73 9.05 -6.35
C ASP A 54 6.01 10.26 -6.91
N GLU A 55 6.15 11.38 -6.21
CA GLU A 55 5.47 12.59 -6.60
C GLU A 55 6.43 13.69 -6.99
N SER A 56 7.67 13.38 -6.99
CA SER A 56 8.67 14.36 -7.35
C SER A 56 8.61 14.70 -8.82
#